data_28690c414eb497b9a699b22710a4497a
#
_entry.id   28690c414eb497b9a699b22710a4497a
#
_cell.length_a   1.000
_cell.length_b   1.000
_cell.length_c   1.000
_cell.angle_alpha   90.00
_cell.angle_beta   90.00
_cell.angle_gamma   90.00
#
_symmetry.space_group_name_H-M   'P 1'
#
loop_
_entity.id
_entity.type
_entity.pdbx_description
1 polymer ?
#
loop_
_entity_poly.entity_id
_entity_poly.type
_entity_poly.pdbx_seq_one_letter_code
_entity_poly.pdbx_strand_id
1 'polypeptide(L)'
;ASDVYKRQVRQLCSRLRRNAETELAVELGELKQEEGHFSWGISESARGDNLHCLAIDENGRIDRLFVRSASYPNWPALTVAVQGDIIPDFPLINKSFELCYACIDR
;
A
#
# COMPACT_ATOMS: atom_id res chain seq x y z
N ALA A 1 -0.08 28.23 7.29
CA ALA A 1 0.05 26.78 7.02
C ALA A 1 -0.77 25.95 7.99
N SER A 2 -0.65 26.17 9.31
CA SER A 2 -1.37 25.40 10.36
C SER A 2 -2.90 25.37 10.17
N ASP A 3 -3.52 26.47 9.78
CA ASP A 3 -4.99 26.54 9.67
C ASP A 3 -5.54 25.81 8.44
N VAL A 4 -4.75 25.71 7.37
CA VAL A 4 -5.12 24.92 6.18
C VAL A 4 -5.18 23.44 6.54
N TYR A 5 -4.18 22.91 7.24
CA TYR A 5 -4.15 21.51 7.67
C TYR A 5 -5.29 21.18 8.64
N LYS A 6 -5.56 22.06 9.60
CA LYS A 6 -6.69 21.89 10.53
C LYS A 6 -8.03 21.82 9.79
N ARG A 7 -8.21 22.65 8.76
CA ARG A 7 -9.42 22.63 7.93
C ARG A 7 -9.52 21.32 7.13
N GLN A 8 -8.42 20.87 6.51
CA GLN A 8 -8.38 19.60 5.77
C GLN A 8 -8.71 18.41 6.66
N VAL A 9 -8.10 18.33 7.85
CA VAL A 9 -8.38 17.25 8.81
C VAL A 9 -9.86 17.26 9.22
N ARG A 10 -10.44 18.42 9.54
CA ARG A 10 -11.87 18.54 9.86
C ARG A 10 -12.78 18.08 8.72
N GLN A 11 -12.43 18.41 7.47
CA GLN A 11 -13.18 17.97 6.30
C GLN A 11 -13.10 16.44 6.13
N LEU A 12 -11.93 15.86 6.31
CA LEU A 12 -11.74 14.40 6.25
C LEU A 12 -12.54 13.71 7.36
N CYS A 13 -12.46 14.19 8.60
CA CYS A 13 -13.24 13.64 9.71
C CYS A 13 -14.76 13.74 9.46
N SER A 14 -15.23 14.84 8.88
CA SER A 14 -16.66 15.00 8.56
C SER A 14 -17.12 14.05 7.44
N ARG A 15 -16.24 13.77 6.46
CA ARG A 15 -16.51 12.77 5.40
C ARG A 15 -16.54 11.35 5.98
N LEU A 16 -15.59 11.01 6.83
CA LEU A 16 -15.54 9.71 7.51
C LEU A 16 -16.78 9.47 8.37
N ARG A 17 -17.24 10.48 9.14
CA ARG A 17 -18.46 10.37 9.93
C ARG A 17 -19.71 10.14 9.07
N ARG A 18 -19.80 10.79 7.90
CA ARG A 18 -20.94 10.57 6.98
C ARG A 18 -20.93 9.18 6.36
N ASN A 19 -19.74 8.60 6.18
CA ASN A 19 -19.56 7.26 5.61
C ASN A 19 -19.47 6.16 6.70
N ALA A 20 -19.59 6.51 8.00
CA ALA A 20 -19.47 5.55 9.09
C ALA A 20 -20.60 4.50 9.10
N GLU A 21 -21.73 4.79 8.45
CA GLU A 21 -22.84 3.85 8.24
C GLU A 21 -22.71 3.04 6.95
N THR A 22 -21.72 3.33 6.12
CA THR A 22 -21.47 2.57 4.90
C THR A 22 -20.73 1.30 5.27
N GLU A 23 -21.22 0.16 4.85
CA GLU A 23 -20.51 -1.11 4.99
C GLU A 23 -19.07 -0.98 4.49
N LEU A 24 -18.11 -1.17 5.40
CA LEU A 24 -16.67 -1.14 5.10
C LEU A 24 -16.19 -2.44 4.45
N ALA A 25 -17.06 -3.43 4.38
CA ALA A 25 -16.82 -4.70 3.72
C ALA A 25 -17.62 -4.78 2.41
N VAL A 26 -16.97 -5.12 1.34
CA VAL A 26 -17.65 -5.49 0.09
C VAL A 26 -17.96 -6.97 0.18
N GLU A 27 -19.26 -7.34 0.21
CA GLU A 27 -19.65 -8.72 -0.05
C GLU A 27 -19.21 -9.05 -1.48
N LEU A 28 -18.23 -9.94 -1.57
CA LEU A 28 -17.86 -10.54 -2.84
C LEU A 28 -19.03 -11.44 -3.23
N GLY A 29 -19.84 -10.99 -4.18
CA GLY A 29 -20.85 -11.84 -4.82
C GLY A 29 -20.19 -13.12 -5.36
N GLU A 30 -21.00 -14.13 -5.68
CA GLU A 30 -20.49 -15.37 -6.25
C GLU A 30 -19.56 -15.05 -7.44
N LEU A 31 -18.27 -15.26 -7.24
CA LEU A 31 -17.28 -15.16 -8.31
C LEU A 31 -17.63 -16.24 -9.31
N LYS A 32 -18.12 -15.84 -10.48
CA LYS A 32 -18.30 -16.78 -11.58
C LYS A 32 -16.93 -17.37 -11.91
N GLN A 33 -16.77 -18.63 -11.60
CA GLN A 33 -15.55 -19.37 -11.82
C GLN A 33 -15.42 -19.67 -13.31
N GLU A 34 -14.56 -18.93 -13.98
CA GLU A 34 -13.93 -19.39 -15.19
C GLU A 34 -12.54 -19.90 -14.81
N GLU A 35 -12.15 -21.06 -15.31
CA GLU A 35 -10.92 -21.76 -14.94
C GLU A 35 -9.70 -20.87 -15.02
N GLY A 36 -8.89 -20.84 -13.93
CA GLY A 36 -7.56 -20.26 -13.94
C GLY A 36 -7.51 -18.73 -13.94
N HIS A 37 -8.31 -18.05 -13.13
CA HIS A 37 -8.31 -16.58 -13.10
C HIS A 37 -7.10 -16.00 -12.41
N PHE A 38 -6.43 -15.14 -13.17
CA PHE A 38 -5.34 -14.30 -12.71
C PHE A 38 -5.80 -12.83 -12.76
N SER A 39 -5.77 -12.17 -11.60
CA SER A 39 -6.23 -10.79 -11.47
C SER A 39 -5.12 -9.89 -10.97
N TRP A 40 -5.12 -8.64 -11.43
CA TRP A 40 -4.21 -7.61 -11.00
C TRP A 40 -4.99 -6.46 -10.37
N GLY A 41 -4.52 -5.99 -9.22
CA GLY A 41 -4.99 -4.78 -8.59
C GLY A 41 -3.82 -3.81 -8.40
N ILE A 42 -4.04 -2.56 -8.77
CA ILE A 42 -3.08 -1.48 -8.60
C ILE A 42 -3.73 -0.39 -7.76
N SER A 43 -3.02 0.08 -6.75
CA SER A 43 -3.44 1.23 -5.94
C SER A 43 -2.28 2.19 -5.76
N GLU A 44 -2.55 3.46 -5.95
CA GLU A 44 -1.58 4.52 -5.71
C GLU A 44 -1.44 4.80 -4.21
N SER A 45 -0.22 5.00 -3.76
CA SER A 45 0.10 5.41 -2.40
C SER A 45 1.12 6.56 -2.40
N ALA A 46 1.35 7.16 -1.23
CA ALA A 46 2.28 8.28 -1.08
C ALA A 46 3.72 7.99 -1.54
N ARG A 47 4.12 6.71 -1.60
CA ARG A 47 5.46 6.25 -2.00
C ARG A 47 5.53 5.63 -3.39
N GLY A 48 4.41 5.59 -4.11
CA GLY A 48 4.26 4.99 -5.43
C GLY A 48 3.17 3.92 -5.46
N ASP A 49 3.20 3.07 -6.48
CA ASP A 49 2.15 2.09 -6.72
C ASP A 49 2.33 0.82 -5.90
N ASN A 50 1.24 0.37 -5.29
CA ASN A 50 1.10 -0.97 -4.74
C ASN A 50 0.47 -1.87 -5.81
N LEU A 51 1.11 -2.99 -6.09
CA LEU A 51 0.63 -3.98 -7.03
C LEU A 51 0.26 -5.25 -6.28
N HIS A 52 -0.95 -5.72 -6.52
CA HIS A 52 -1.45 -7.00 -6.03
C HIS A 52 -1.74 -7.91 -7.21
N CYS A 53 -1.32 -9.14 -7.10
CA CYS A 53 -1.56 -10.15 -8.09
C CYS A 53 -2.15 -11.37 -7.40
N LEU A 54 -3.27 -11.82 -7.87
CA LEU A 54 -4.05 -12.90 -7.29
C LEU A 54 -4.29 -13.99 -8.35
N ALA A 55 -3.95 -15.22 -8.01
CA ALA A 55 -4.35 -16.39 -8.74
C ALA A 55 -5.36 -17.19 -7.91
N ILE A 56 -6.44 -17.64 -8.54
CA ILE A 56 -7.50 -18.41 -7.91
C ILE A 56 -7.54 -19.79 -8.56
N ASP A 57 -7.69 -20.84 -7.75
CA ASP A 57 -7.84 -22.22 -8.21
C ASP A 57 -9.26 -22.51 -8.73
N GLU A 58 -9.46 -23.70 -9.27
CA GLU A 58 -10.75 -24.18 -9.80
C GLU A 58 -11.86 -24.22 -8.74
N ASN A 59 -11.51 -24.22 -7.46
CA ASN A 59 -12.45 -24.26 -6.33
C ASN A 59 -12.77 -22.86 -5.79
N GLY A 60 -12.29 -21.78 -6.43
CA GLY A 60 -12.45 -20.42 -5.96
C GLY A 60 -11.58 -20.03 -4.77
N ARG A 61 -10.54 -20.83 -4.45
CA ARG A 61 -9.59 -20.54 -3.38
C ARG A 61 -8.39 -19.79 -3.94
N ILE A 62 -7.76 -19.01 -3.09
CA ILE A 62 -6.51 -18.34 -3.43
C ILE A 62 -5.41 -19.39 -3.56
N ASP A 63 -4.93 -19.61 -4.78
CA ASP A 63 -3.79 -20.46 -5.08
C ASP A 63 -2.49 -19.68 -4.83
N ARG A 64 -2.41 -18.45 -5.31
CA ARG A 64 -1.23 -17.62 -5.16
C ARG A 64 -1.59 -16.15 -5.00
N LEU A 65 -0.93 -15.51 -4.04
CA LEU A 65 -0.98 -14.07 -3.84
C LEU A 65 0.44 -13.50 -3.92
N PHE A 66 0.62 -12.50 -4.76
CA PHE A 66 1.83 -11.70 -4.82
C PHE A 66 1.49 -10.23 -4.60
N VAL A 67 2.21 -9.60 -3.69
CA VAL A 67 2.04 -8.18 -3.37
C VAL A 67 3.38 -7.47 -3.53
N ARG A 68 3.44 -6.43 -4.34
CA ARG A 68 4.57 -5.53 -4.43
C ARG A 68 4.20 -4.19 -3.82
N SER A 69 4.80 -3.87 -2.69
CA SER A 69 4.54 -2.58 -2.05
C SER A 69 5.27 -1.44 -2.76
N ALA A 70 4.75 -0.23 -2.62
CA ALA A 70 5.36 0.99 -3.14
C ALA A 70 6.77 1.26 -2.57
N SER A 71 7.11 0.73 -1.40
CA SER A 71 8.45 0.87 -0.82
C SER A 71 9.50 0.03 -1.55
N TYR A 72 9.12 -1.11 -2.12
CA TYR A 72 10.05 -2.06 -2.73
C TYR A 72 10.94 -1.44 -3.83
N PRO A 73 10.41 -0.71 -4.83
CA PRO A 73 11.23 -0.11 -5.89
C PRO A 73 12.09 1.06 -5.42
N ASN A 74 11.84 1.61 -4.21
CA ASN A 74 12.56 2.77 -3.69
C ASN A 74 13.81 2.39 -2.88
N TRP A 75 13.95 1.13 -2.44
CA TRP A 75 15.11 0.70 -1.67
C TRP A 75 16.46 0.88 -2.39
N PRO A 76 16.60 0.64 -3.69
CA PRO A 76 17.84 0.92 -4.40
C PRO A 76 18.28 2.39 -4.32
N ALA A 77 17.34 3.34 -4.29
CA ALA A 77 17.66 4.76 -4.13
C ALA A 77 18.26 5.07 -2.75
N LEU A 78 17.80 4.37 -1.71
CA LEU A 78 18.37 4.51 -0.37
C LEU A 78 19.84 4.10 -0.34
N THR A 79 20.24 3.04 -1.02
CA THR A 79 21.64 2.58 -1.06
C THR A 79 22.59 3.61 -1.69
N VAL A 80 22.06 4.45 -2.58
CA VAL A 80 22.81 5.58 -3.14
C VAL A 80 22.83 6.76 -2.17
N ALA A 81 21.71 7.04 -1.53
CA ALA A 81 21.56 8.18 -0.62
C ALA A 81 22.42 8.09 0.63
N VAL A 82 22.75 6.88 1.10
CA VAL A 82 23.58 6.69 2.32
C VAL A 82 25.08 6.73 2.05
N GLN A 83 25.49 6.88 0.79
CA GLN A 83 26.93 6.90 0.47
C GLN A 83 27.60 8.17 0.97
N GLY A 84 28.61 8.01 1.81
CA GLY A 84 29.35 9.11 2.39
C GLY A 84 28.84 9.58 3.76
N ASP A 85 27.71 9.06 4.21
CA ASP A 85 27.13 9.36 5.52
C ASP A 85 27.63 8.39 6.60
N ILE A 86 27.46 8.78 7.84
CA ILE A 86 27.80 7.93 9.01
C ILE A 86 26.61 7.02 9.37
N ILE A 87 26.90 5.87 9.97
CA ILE A 87 25.88 4.87 10.33
C ILE A 87 24.69 5.45 11.12
N PRO A 88 24.88 6.36 12.10
CA PRO A 88 23.76 6.98 12.82
C PRO A 88 22.79 7.78 11.96
N ASP A 89 23.19 8.23 10.77
CA ASP A 89 22.33 9.00 9.87
C ASP A 89 21.37 8.12 9.06
N PHE A 90 21.66 6.80 8.98
CA PHE A 90 20.84 5.86 8.25
C PHE A 90 19.35 5.90 8.64
N PRO A 91 18.95 5.90 9.92
CA PRO A 91 17.53 6.01 10.29
C PRO A 91 16.88 7.30 9.80
N LEU A 92 17.60 8.41 9.81
CA LEU A 92 17.10 9.69 9.31
C LEU A 92 16.88 9.67 7.80
N ILE A 93 17.85 9.16 7.05
CA ILE A 93 17.77 9.02 5.60
C ILE A 93 16.63 8.06 5.23
N ASN A 94 16.57 6.89 5.88
CA ASN A 94 15.48 5.95 5.65
C ASN A 94 14.11 6.57 5.95
N LYS A 95 13.99 7.36 7.02
CA LYS A 95 12.76 8.06 7.36
C LYS A 95 12.39 9.13 6.34
N SER A 96 13.37 9.79 5.71
CA SER A 96 13.12 10.77 4.66
C SER A 96 12.46 10.15 3.41
N PHE A 97 12.78 8.89 3.11
CA PHE A 97 12.12 8.09 2.07
C PHE A 97 10.82 7.45 2.54
N GLU A 98 10.55 7.46 3.86
CA GLU A 98 9.42 6.79 4.51
C GLU A 98 9.29 5.30 4.14
N LEU A 99 10.41 4.60 3.96
CA LEU A 99 10.40 3.20 3.57
C LEU A 99 9.96 2.30 4.72
N CYS A 100 9.23 1.26 4.38
CA CYS A 100 8.72 0.27 5.31
C CYS A 100 9.50 -1.04 5.17
N TYR A 101 10.13 -1.50 6.25
CA TYR A 101 10.85 -2.79 6.27
C TYR A 101 9.88 -3.97 6.14
N ALA A 102 8.77 -3.94 6.90
CA ALA A 102 7.77 -4.99 6.89
C ALA A 102 7.09 -5.20 5.53
N CYS A 103 7.12 -4.17 4.67
CA CYS A 103 6.58 -4.27 3.32
C CYS A 103 7.45 -5.11 2.36
N ILE A 104 8.66 -5.47 2.77
CA ILE A 104 9.64 -6.22 1.96
C ILE A 104 9.85 -7.61 2.53
N ASP A 105 9.80 -7.71 3.84
CA ASP A 105 9.95 -8.93 4.60
C ASP A 105 8.63 -9.72 4.57
N ARG A 106 8.49 -10.64 3.60
CA ARG A 106 7.26 -11.42 3.35
C ARG A 106 7.56 -12.89 3.20
#